data_20c6658540ba860d21ed791854d6d3ff
#
_entry.id   20c6658540ba860d21ed791854d6d3ff
#
_cell.length_a   1.000
_cell.length_b   1.000
_cell.length_c   1.000
_cell.angle_alpha   90.00
_cell.angle_beta   90.00
_cell.angle_gamma   90.00
#
_symmetry.space_group_name_H-M   'P 1'
#
loop_
_entity.id
_entity.type
_entity.pdbx_description
1 polymer ?
#
loop_
_entity_poly.entity_id
_entity_poly.type
_entity_poly.pdbx_seq_one_letter_code
_entity_poly.pdbx_strand_id
1 'polypeptide(L)'
;VIVGGVPGDIETALWRSGDVILGSMLALLFCSIYPQRAYTHWRLQMHDSLQQAGRLYHTHLSPNILERPRLAQSHARLLTKIVSLRPLLAPAVKETRLNSTLFEAVQTTMRNTFCTLEMLANTYWRDRQSHFLMQSHPGLRACQQATEAVIIQLALMLKSGDSSAAEAIARLQAAAAEVQAEVRPGADDEATISGYLWLNLQLTEQIAHLHRLLGLVMNPPRSQGNKSS
;
A
#
# COMPACT_ATOMS: atom_id res chain seq x y z
N VAL A 1 20.34 -9.76 39.28
CA VAL A 1 20.23 -9.95 40.75
C VAL A 1 19.89 -11.42 40.97
N ILE A 2 20.93 -12.22 41.32
CA ILE A 2 20.74 -13.59 41.74
C ILE A 2 20.31 -13.52 43.21
N VAL A 3 19.05 -13.71 43.47
CA VAL A 3 18.56 -13.90 44.85
C VAL A 3 18.93 -15.34 45.24
N GLY A 4 20.01 -15.47 45.99
CA GLY A 4 20.37 -16.70 46.67
C GLY A 4 19.31 -17.03 47.73
N GLY A 5 18.23 -17.65 47.30
CA GLY A 5 17.26 -18.27 48.22
C GLY A 5 17.84 -19.58 48.76
N VAL A 6 17.56 -19.89 50.04
CA VAL A 6 17.74 -21.15 50.71
C VAL A 6 17.47 -22.32 49.75
N PRO A 7 18.26 -23.42 49.78
CA PRO A 7 18.01 -24.58 48.91
C PRO A 7 16.56 -25.03 49.13
N GLY A 8 15.70 -24.62 48.20
CA GLY A 8 14.29 -24.96 48.26
C GLY A 8 14.12 -26.44 48.13
N ASP A 9 13.20 -27.01 48.87
CA ASP A 9 12.79 -28.39 48.80
C ASP A 9 12.70 -28.88 47.35
N ILE A 10 13.20 -30.06 47.08
CA ILE A 10 13.13 -30.74 45.77
C ILE A 10 11.71 -30.71 45.24
N GLU A 11 10.74 -30.76 46.11
CA GLU A 11 9.31 -30.64 45.82
C GLU A 11 8.96 -29.28 45.20
N THR A 12 9.44 -28.18 45.76
CA THR A 12 9.24 -26.83 45.20
C THR A 12 9.88 -26.63 43.82
N ALA A 13 11.06 -27.25 43.60
CA ALA A 13 11.73 -27.22 42.30
C ALA A 13 10.97 -28.04 41.25
N LEU A 14 10.39 -29.18 41.62
CA LEU A 14 9.54 -30.01 40.76
C LEU A 14 8.25 -29.28 40.37
N TRP A 15 7.57 -28.64 41.31
CA TRP A 15 6.36 -27.85 41.03
C TRP A 15 6.64 -26.68 40.06
N ARG A 16 7.72 -25.93 40.28
CA ARG A 16 8.14 -24.85 39.37
C ARG A 16 8.49 -25.37 37.96
N SER A 17 9.16 -26.49 37.86
CA SER A 17 9.44 -27.12 36.57
C SER A 17 8.18 -27.60 35.87
N GLY A 18 7.23 -28.15 36.62
CA GLY A 18 5.90 -28.51 36.12
C GLY A 18 5.12 -27.31 35.55
N ASP A 19 5.10 -26.19 36.27
CA ASP A 19 4.43 -24.96 35.85
C ASP A 19 5.05 -24.42 34.56
N VAL A 20 6.38 -24.40 34.42
CA VAL A 20 7.08 -23.96 33.21
C VAL A 20 6.77 -24.89 32.03
N ILE A 21 6.77 -26.19 32.21
CA ILE A 21 6.44 -27.16 31.17
C ILE A 21 4.98 -27.00 30.75
N LEU A 22 4.07 -26.91 31.71
CA LEU A 22 2.63 -26.71 31.42
C LEU A 22 2.39 -25.39 30.70
N GLY A 23 2.99 -24.29 31.15
CA GLY A 23 2.91 -22.97 30.51
C GLY A 23 3.45 -23.00 29.08
N SER A 24 4.58 -23.68 28.86
CA SER A 24 5.18 -23.84 27.52
C SER A 24 4.31 -24.67 26.59
N MET A 25 3.73 -25.78 27.10
CA MET A 25 2.78 -26.61 26.34
C MET A 25 1.53 -25.85 25.97
N LEU A 26 0.95 -25.09 26.89
CA LEU A 26 -0.22 -24.24 26.61
C LEU A 26 0.13 -23.17 25.58
N ALA A 27 1.27 -22.49 25.71
CA ALA A 27 1.71 -21.49 24.73
C ALA A 27 1.87 -22.10 23.33
N LEU A 28 2.51 -23.27 23.20
CA LEU A 28 2.64 -24.00 21.93
C LEU A 28 1.28 -24.41 21.36
N LEU A 29 0.36 -24.85 22.21
CA LEU A 29 -0.99 -25.23 21.81
C LEU A 29 -1.75 -24.03 21.27
N PHE A 30 -1.71 -22.88 21.96
CA PHE A 30 -2.32 -21.64 21.48
C PHE A 30 -1.69 -21.13 20.18
N CYS A 31 -0.37 -21.19 20.04
CA CYS A 31 0.32 -20.81 18.79
C CYS A 31 -0.04 -21.76 17.63
N SER A 32 -0.35 -23.03 17.93
CA SER A 32 -0.73 -24.03 16.92
C SER A 32 -2.19 -23.87 16.47
N ILE A 33 -3.09 -23.54 17.40
CA ILE A 33 -4.52 -23.31 17.12
C ILE A 33 -4.75 -21.97 16.42
N TYR A 34 -3.96 -20.94 16.78
CA TYR A 34 -4.03 -19.61 16.21
C TYR A 34 -2.72 -19.24 15.47
N PRO A 35 -2.42 -19.88 14.34
CA PRO A 35 -1.26 -19.46 13.55
C PRO A 35 -1.50 -18.02 13.08
N GLN A 36 -0.72 -17.08 13.61
CA GLN A 36 -0.72 -15.70 13.11
C GLN A 36 -0.18 -15.73 11.68
N ARG A 37 -1.10 -15.71 10.71
CA ARG A 37 -0.78 -15.70 9.29
C ARG A 37 -0.23 -14.32 8.92
N ALA A 38 1.07 -14.19 8.93
CA ALA A 38 1.78 -12.95 8.64
C ALA A 38 1.40 -12.41 7.24
N TYR A 39 1.24 -13.29 6.26
CA TYR A 39 0.79 -12.92 4.92
C TYR A 39 -0.61 -12.29 4.93
N THR A 40 -1.56 -12.88 5.64
CA THR A 40 -2.91 -12.34 5.76
C THR A 40 -2.91 -10.97 6.44
N HIS A 41 -2.10 -10.83 7.50
CA HIS A 41 -1.97 -9.57 8.22
C HIS A 41 -1.34 -8.47 7.35
N TRP A 42 -0.25 -8.80 6.63
CA TRP A 42 0.37 -7.92 5.66
C TRP A 42 -0.62 -7.48 4.58
N ARG A 43 -1.40 -8.42 4.02
CA ARG A 43 -2.40 -8.14 2.97
C ARG A 43 -3.50 -7.20 3.46
N LEU A 44 -4.02 -7.42 4.66
CA LEU A 44 -5.05 -6.56 5.25
C LEU A 44 -4.51 -5.15 5.56
N GLN A 45 -3.29 -5.04 6.07
CA GLN A 45 -2.69 -3.73 6.32
C GLN A 45 -2.39 -2.97 5.02
N MET A 46 -2.00 -3.67 3.94
CA MET A 46 -1.86 -3.08 2.61
C MET A 46 -3.21 -2.61 2.06
N HIS A 47 -4.27 -3.40 2.22
CA HIS A 47 -5.64 -3.00 1.89
C HIS A 47 -6.03 -1.70 2.60
N ASP A 48 -5.86 -1.65 3.93
CA ASP A 48 -6.19 -0.47 4.73
C ASP A 48 -5.38 0.77 4.31
N SER A 49 -4.11 0.57 3.94
CA SER A 49 -3.23 1.65 3.48
C SER A 49 -3.68 2.21 2.14
N LEU A 50 -4.08 1.35 1.18
CA LEU A 50 -4.66 1.78 -0.11
C LEU A 50 -6.01 2.46 0.08
N GLN A 51 -6.87 1.94 0.95
CA GLN A 51 -8.14 2.57 1.26
C GLN A 51 -7.95 3.98 1.84
N GLN A 52 -6.97 4.13 2.72
CA GLN A 52 -6.61 5.42 3.31
C GLN A 52 -6.04 6.37 2.27
N ALA A 53 -5.21 5.88 1.34
CA ALA A 53 -4.69 6.65 0.21
C ALA A 53 -5.82 7.13 -0.71
N GLY A 54 -6.79 6.28 -1.03
CA GLY A 54 -7.97 6.66 -1.83
C GLY A 54 -8.78 7.78 -1.17
N ARG A 55 -9.02 7.71 0.14
CA ARG A 55 -9.70 8.77 0.91
C ARG A 55 -8.92 10.08 0.89
N LEU A 56 -7.59 10.01 1.05
CA LEU A 56 -6.73 11.20 0.98
C LEU A 56 -6.73 11.80 -0.42
N TYR A 57 -6.70 10.97 -1.45
CA TYR A 57 -6.78 11.41 -2.83
C TYR A 57 -8.11 12.09 -3.12
N HIS A 58 -9.23 11.51 -2.71
CA HIS A 58 -10.55 12.14 -2.79
C HIS A 58 -10.60 13.49 -2.07
N THR A 59 -10.04 13.57 -0.86
CA THR A 59 -10.03 14.80 -0.06
C THR A 59 -9.19 15.90 -0.71
N HIS A 60 -8.06 15.56 -1.35
CA HIS A 60 -7.24 16.59 -1.99
C HIS A 60 -7.87 17.17 -3.27
N LEU A 61 -8.75 16.41 -3.92
CA LEU A 61 -9.52 16.87 -5.09
C LEU A 61 -10.73 17.74 -4.72
N SER A 62 -10.83 18.18 -3.46
CA SER A 62 -11.94 19.01 -2.98
C SER A 62 -12.20 20.21 -3.90
N PRO A 63 -13.45 20.48 -4.28
CA PRO A 63 -13.82 21.64 -5.08
C PRO A 63 -13.74 22.96 -4.29
N ASN A 64 -13.51 22.92 -2.98
CA ASN A 64 -13.47 24.10 -2.14
C ASN A 64 -12.14 24.86 -2.31
N ILE A 65 -12.18 25.93 -3.10
CA ILE A 65 -11.02 26.79 -3.40
C ILE A 65 -10.55 27.58 -2.18
N LEU A 66 -11.41 27.80 -1.18
CA LEU A 66 -11.13 28.66 -0.04
C LEU A 66 -10.32 27.97 1.05
N GLU A 67 -10.43 26.66 1.15
CA GLU A 67 -9.80 25.86 2.22
C GLU A 67 -8.89 24.79 1.64
N ARG A 68 -7.58 24.94 1.88
CA ARG A 68 -6.62 23.88 1.58
C ARG A 68 -6.76 22.76 2.62
N PRO A 69 -7.00 21.51 2.20
CA PRO A 69 -7.04 20.38 3.13
C PRO A 69 -5.72 20.19 3.89
N ARG A 70 -5.80 19.88 5.18
CA ARG A 70 -4.61 19.60 6.02
C ARG A 70 -4.14 18.16 5.79
N LEU A 71 -3.55 17.89 4.62
CA LEU A 71 -3.18 16.54 4.19
C LEU A 71 -1.83 16.07 4.71
N ALA A 72 -0.88 16.99 4.98
CA ALA A 72 0.50 16.65 5.33
C ALA A 72 0.61 15.64 6.49
N GLN A 73 -0.15 15.85 7.58
CA GLN A 73 -0.13 14.94 8.72
C GLN A 73 -0.70 13.55 8.37
N SER A 74 -1.71 13.50 7.53
CA SER A 74 -2.33 12.25 7.10
C SER A 74 -1.40 11.48 6.15
N HIS A 75 -0.69 12.16 5.25
CA HIS A 75 0.35 11.56 4.40
C HIS A 75 1.50 10.99 5.24
N ALA A 76 2.00 11.76 6.21
CA ALA A 76 3.07 11.29 7.10
C ALA A 76 2.66 10.02 7.87
N ARG A 77 1.43 9.97 8.40
CA ARG A 77 0.90 8.77 9.08
C ARG A 77 0.81 7.58 8.14
N LEU A 78 0.36 7.81 6.90
CA LEU A 78 0.26 6.75 5.90
C LEU A 78 1.62 6.18 5.53
N LEU A 79 2.63 7.03 5.31
CA LEU A 79 4.01 6.60 5.05
C LEU A 79 4.60 5.83 6.24
N THR A 80 4.38 6.31 7.47
CA THR A 80 4.80 5.59 8.68
C THR A 80 4.17 4.21 8.76
N LYS A 81 2.88 4.09 8.45
CA LYS A 81 2.15 2.81 8.43
C LYS A 81 2.77 1.83 7.42
N ILE A 82 3.16 2.30 6.23
CA ILE A 82 3.79 1.44 5.22
C ILE A 82 5.18 0.96 5.68
N VAL A 83 5.96 1.85 6.29
CA VAL A 83 7.27 1.47 6.83
C VAL A 83 7.13 0.43 7.94
N SER A 84 6.08 0.53 8.78
CA SER A 84 5.79 -0.43 9.85
C SER A 84 5.39 -1.82 9.34
N LEU A 85 5.10 -2.00 8.03
CA LEU A 85 4.86 -3.31 7.42
C LEU A 85 6.14 -4.13 7.20
N ARG A 86 7.31 -3.49 7.23
CA ARG A 86 8.59 -4.15 6.93
C ARG A 86 8.87 -5.39 7.78
N PRO A 87 8.62 -5.42 9.10
CA PRO A 87 8.82 -6.61 9.92
C PRO A 87 7.95 -7.81 9.51
N LEU A 88 6.81 -7.57 8.83
CA LEU A 88 5.92 -8.64 8.36
C LEU A 88 6.42 -9.32 7.08
N LEU A 89 7.38 -8.72 6.36
CA LEU A 89 7.85 -9.26 5.08
C LEU A 89 8.54 -10.62 5.25
N ALA A 90 9.50 -10.74 6.17
CA ALA A 90 10.25 -11.98 6.37
C ALA A 90 9.35 -13.17 6.76
N PRO A 91 8.41 -13.05 7.72
CA PRO A 91 7.48 -14.13 8.01
C PRO A 91 6.49 -14.39 6.88
N ALA A 92 6.01 -13.36 6.14
CA ALA A 92 5.12 -13.55 5.00
C ALA A 92 5.82 -14.29 3.84
N VAL A 93 7.10 -14.00 3.57
CA VAL A 93 7.93 -14.73 2.60
C VAL A 93 8.05 -16.21 2.99
N LYS A 94 8.32 -16.50 4.26
CA LYS A 94 8.40 -17.88 4.75
C LYS A 94 7.07 -18.64 4.62
N GLU A 95 5.97 -17.97 4.90
CA GLU A 95 4.61 -18.53 4.81
C GLU A 95 4.22 -18.84 3.37
N THR A 96 4.48 -17.91 2.45
CA THR A 96 4.07 -18.03 1.03
C THR A 96 5.08 -18.77 0.16
N ARG A 97 6.33 -18.94 0.63
CA ARG A 97 7.48 -19.45 -0.15
C ARG A 97 7.77 -18.63 -1.43
N LEU A 98 7.33 -17.39 -1.46
CA LEU A 98 7.61 -16.46 -2.56
C LEU A 98 8.96 -15.77 -2.35
N ASN A 99 9.50 -15.17 -3.43
CA ASN A 99 10.75 -14.44 -3.35
C ASN A 99 10.59 -13.16 -2.50
N SER A 100 11.54 -12.90 -1.59
CA SER A 100 11.59 -11.68 -0.77
C SER A 100 11.63 -10.41 -1.62
N THR A 101 12.33 -10.45 -2.76
CA THR A 101 12.45 -9.32 -3.68
C THR A 101 11.11 -8.87 -4.23
N LEU A 102 10.15 -9.79 -4.39
CA LEU A 102 8.80 -9.45 -4.86
C LEU A 102 8.04 -8.63 -3.79
N PHE A 103 8.09 -9.04 -2.53
CA PHE A 103 7.47 -8.29 -1.44
C PHE A 103 8.11 -6.93 -1.22
N GLU A 104 9.45 -6.85 -1.34
CA GLU A 104 10.19 -5.60 -1.26
C GLU A 104 9.84 -4.66 -2.42
N ALA A 105 9.68 -5.20 -3.63
CA ALA A 105 9.24 -4.44 -4.80
C ALA A 105 7.83 -3.86 -4.61
N VAL A 106 6.88 -4.66 -4.08
CA VAL A 106 5.53 -4.19 -3.74
C VAL A 106 5.60 -3.04 -2.74
N GLN A 107 6.37 -3.20 -1.66
CA GLN A 107 6.47 -2.17 -0.62
C GLN A 107 7.13 -0.89 -1.14
N THR A 108 8.16 -1.02 -1.97
CA THR A 108 8.86 0.12 -2.58
C THR A 108 7.93 0.87 -3.54
N THR A 109 7.22 0.13 -4.41
CA THR A 109 6.27 0.73 -5.35
C THR A 109 5.13 1.44 -4.60
N MET A 110 4.61 0.82 -3.55
CA MET A 110 3.58 1.41 -2.70
C MET A 110 4.04 2.73 -2.07
N ARG A 111 5.25 2.75 -1.51
CA ARG A 111 5.85 3.96 -0.95
C ARG A 111 6.01 5.05 -2.01
N ASN A 112 6.53 4.71 -3.19
CA ASN A 112 6.70 5.65 -4.30
C ASN A 112 5.34 6.22 -4.75
N THR A 113 4.33 5.38 -4.88
CA THR A 113 2.94 5.80 -5.19
C THR A 113 2.44 6.84 -4.19
N PHE A 114 2.68 6.64 -2.90
CA PHE A 114 2.23 7.59 -1.88
C PHE A 114 3.03 8.89 -1.86
N CYS A 115 4.33 8.84 -2.13
CA CYS A 115 5.13 10.04 -2.34
C CYS A 115 4.64 10.84 -3.56
N THR A 116 4.30 10.17 -4.65
CA THR A 116 3.73 10.82 -5.84
C THR A 116 2.36 11.45 -5.55
N LEU A 117 1.50 10.78 -4.77
CA LEU A 117 0.22 11.33 -4.31
C LEU A 117 0.41 12.60 -3.45
N GLU A 118 1.42 12.61 -2.59
CA GLU A 118 1.76 13.80 -1.79
C GLU A 118 2.24 14.96 -2.68
N MET A 119 3.10 14.66 -3.65
CA MET A 119 3.57 15.66 -4.63
C MET A 119 2.41 16.23 -5.46
N LEU A 120 1.49 15.37 -5.92
CA LEU A 120 0.28 15.78 -6.62
C LEU A 120 -0.58 16.71 -5.78
N ALA A 121 -0.84 16.36 -4.52
CA ALA A 121 -1.61 17.19 -3.61
C ALA A 121 -0.95 18.56 -3.37
N ASN A 122 0.37 18.59 -3.22
CA ASN A 122 1.12 19.83 -3.04
C ASN A 122 1.10 20.70 -4.30
N THR A 123 1.20 20.11 -5.48
CA THR A 123 1.14 20.83 -6.76
C THR A 123 -0.27 21.37 -7.01
N TYR A 124 -1.30 20.58 -6.77
CA TYR A 124 -2.71 20.96 -6.93
C TYR A 124 -3.11 22.15 -6.05
N TRP A 125 -2.55 22.21 -4.82
CA TRP A 125 -2.83 23.27 -3.86
C TRP A 125 -1.70 24.30 -3.74
N ARG A 126 -0.86 24.44 -4.76
CA ARG A 126 0.27 25.39 -4.74
C ARG A 126 -0.22 26.81 -4.54
N ASP A 127 -1.18 27.23 -5.35
CA ASP A 127 -1.85 28.52 -5.27
C ASP A 127 -3.31 28.40 -5.78
N ARG A 128 -4.09 29.47 -5.64
CA ARG A 128 -5.49 29.47 -6.04
C ARG A 128 -5.68 29.40 -7.56
N GLN A 129 -4.79 30.02 -8.32
CA GLN A 129 -4.87 30.05 -9.78
C GLN A 129 -4.60 28.66 -10.34
N SER A 130 -3.53 28.00 -9.90
CA SER A 130 -3.21 26.62 -10.26
C SER A 130 -4.36 25.65 -9.94
N HIS A 131 -4.93 25.78 -8.74
CA HIS A 131 -6.08 24.96 -8.32
C HIS A 131 -7.27 25.16 -9.26
N PHE A 132 -7.62 26.40 -9.59
CA PHE A 132 -8.73 26.70 -10.48
C PHE A 132 -8.50 26.17 -11.90
N LEU A 133 -7.31 26.37 -12.47
CA LEU A 133 -6.93 25.87 -13.79
C LEU A 133 -7.03 24.33 -13.86
N MET A 134 -6.48 23.65 -12.88
CA MET A 134 -6.52 22.17 -12.83
C MET A 134 -7.95 21.67 -12.64
N GLN A 135 -8.78 22.35 -11.85
CA GLN A 135 -10.17 21.96 -11.63
C GLN A 135 -11.05 22.17 -12.86
N SER A 136 -10.76 23.19 -13.65
CA SER A 136 -11.53 23.52 -14.87
C SER A 136 -11.19 22.62 -16.05
N HIS A 137 -10.06 21.90 -16.02
CA HIS A 137 -9.60 21.08 -17.13
C HIS A 137 -10.37 19.73 -17.17
N PRO A 138 -11.18 19.46 -18.22
CA PRO A 138 -12.07 18.28 -18.25
C PRO A 138 -11.31 16.96 -18.30
N GLY A 139 -10.24 16.85 -19.08
CA GLY A 139 -9.42 15.64 -19.19
C GLY A 139 -8.74 15.28 -17.88
N LEU A 140 -8.25 16.29 -17.11
CA LEU A 140 -7.70 16.05 -15.78
C LEU A 140 -8.71 15.46 -14.81
N ARG A 141 -9.94 15.94 -14.84
CA ARG A 141 -11.01 15.41 -13.99
C ARG A 141 -11.31 13.94 -14.28
N ALA A 142 -11.38 13.57 -15.55
CA ALA A 142 -11.56 12.17 -15.96
C ALA A 142 -10.40 11.27 -15.47
N CYS A 143 -9.16 11.72 -15.63
CA CYS A 143 -7.97 11.03 -15.14
C CYS A 143 -7.96 10.88 -13.60
N GLN A 144 -8.36 11.92 -12.88
CA GLN A 144 -8.47 11.90 -11.42
C GLN A 144 -9.52 10.91 -10.93
N GLN A 145 -10.70 10.88 -11.55
CA GLN A 145 -11.77 9.92 -11.21
C GLN A 145 -11.34 8.49 -11.52
N ALA A 146 -10.66 8.28 -12.64
CA ALA A 146 -10.11 6.96 -12.99
C ALA A 146 -9.04 6.52 -11.98
N THR A 147 -8.16 7.42 -11.52
CA THR A 147 -7.15 7.15 -10.50
C THR A 147 -7.78 6.73 -9.18
N GLU A 148 -8.78 7.47 -8.72
CA GLU A 148 -9.53 7.13 -7.50
C GLU A 148 -10.16 5.74 -7.60
N ALA A 149 -10.85 5.46 -8.70
CA ALA A 149 -11.48 4.17 -8.94
C ALA A 149 -10.48 3.01 -8.89
N VAL A 150 -9.30 3.17 -9.51
CA VAL A 150 -8.24 2.14 -9.50
C VAL A 150 -7.70 1.91 -8.11
N ILE A 151 -7.44 2.96 -7.32
CA ILE A 151 -6.94 2.81 -5.94
C ILE A 151 -7.94 1.99 -5.11
N ILE A 152 -9.24 2.26 -5.25
CA ILE A 152 -10.31 1.51 -4.57
C ILE A 152 -10.32 0.05 -5.04
N GLN A 153 -10.22 -0.20 -6.34
CA GLN A 153 -10.20 -1.56 -6.89
C GLN A 153 -8.98 -2.36 -6.45
N LEU A 154 -7.79 -1.74 -6.38
CA LEU A 154 -6.59 -2.38 -5.82
C LEU A 154 -6.76 -2.73 -4.34
N ALA A 155 -7.40 -1.86 -3.57
CA ALA A 155 -7.71 -2.17 -2.17
C ALA A 155 -8.68 -3.37 -2.07
N LEU A 156 -9.72 -3.41 -2.89
CA LEU A 156 -10.66 -4.54 -2.95
C LEU A 156 -9.97 -5.84 -3.38
N MET A 157 -9.10 -5.79 -4.39
CA MET A 157 -8.29 -6.93 -4.83
C MET A 157 -7.50 -7.53 -3.66
N LEU A 158 -6.87 -6.72 -2.83
CA LEU A 158 -6.15 -7.20 -1.64
C LEU A 158 -7.08 -7.86 -0.61
N LYS A 159 -8.34 -7.46 -0.52
CA LYS A 159 -9.31 -8.03 0.41
C LYS A 159 -9.93 -9.32 -0.12
N SER A 160 -10.44 -9.31 -1.34
CA SER A 160 -11.19 -10.42 -1.94
C SER A 160 -10.32 -11.47 -2.63
N GLY A 161 -9.13 -11.08 -3.12
CA GLY A 161 -8.32 -11.95 -3.97
C GLY A 161 -8.71 -11.92 -5.45
N ASP A 162 -9.66 -11.07 -5.82
CA ASP A 162 -10.18 -10.99 -7.19
C ASP A 162 -9.35 -10.01 -8.05
N SER A 163 -9.08 -10.36 -9.30
CA SER A 163 -8.23 -9.60 -10.23
C SER A 163 -8.98 -8.56 -11.08
N SER A 164 -10.14 -8.10 -10.62
CA SER A 164 -11.03 -7.18 -11.37
C SER A 164 -10.45 -5.79 -11.65
N ALA A 165 -9.29 -5.46 -11.13
CA ALA A 165 -8.66 -4.14 -11.30
C ALA A 165 -8.11 -3.86 -12.71
N ALA A 166 -7.95 -4.87 -13.56
CA ALA A 166 -7.34 -4.72 -14.89
C ALA A 166 -8.12 -3.75 -15.80
N GLU A 167 -9.44 -3.82 -15.79
CA GLU A 167 -10.30 -2.92 -16.59
C GLU A 167 -10.21 -1.47 -16.10
N ALA A 168 -10.19 -1.26 -14.78
CA ALA A 168 -10.04 0.06 -14.19
C ALA A 168 -8.68 0.68 -14.55
N ILE A 169 -7.62 -0.11 -14.58
CA ILE A 169 -6.28 0.32 -15.00
C ILE A 169 -6.26 0.68 -16.48
N ALA A 170 -6.89 -0.11 -17.35
CA ALA A 170 -6.97 0.22 -18.77
C ALA A 170 -7.71 1.55 -19.00
N ARG A 171 -8.79 1.82 -18.26
CA ARG A 171 -9.49 3.11 -18.30
C ARG A 171 -8.61 4.26 -17.82
N LEU A 172 -7.85 4.06 -16.74
CA LEU A 172 -6.92 5.06 -16.24
C LEU A 172 -5.82 5.38 -17.27
N GLN A 173 -5.26 4.36 -17.91
CA GLN A 173 -4.24 4.54 -18.95
C GLN A 173 -4.78 5.29 -20.17
N ALA A 174 -6.01 4.98 -20.59
CA ALA A 174 -6.67 5.69 -21.68
C ALA A 174 -6.91 7.17 -21.32
N ALA A 175 -7.46 7.46 -20.14
CA ALA A 175 -7.68 8.83 -19.68
C ALA A 175 -6.36 9.62 -19.54
N ALA A 176 -5.30 8.99 -19.08
CA ALA A 176 -3.98 9.61 -18.98
C ALA A 176 -3.40 9.93 -20.38
N ALA A 177 -3.58 9.04 -21.36
CA ALA A 177 -3.14 9.26 -22.74
C ALA A 177 -3.91 10.40 -23.42
N GLU A 178 -5.22 10.51 -23.19
CA GLU A 178 -6.04 11.63 -23.69
C GLU A 178 -5.52 12.96 -23.15
N VAL A 179 -5.31 13.07 -21.85
CA VAL A 179 -4.78 14.26 -21.22
C VAL A 179 -3.40 14.63 -21.76
N GLN A 180 -2.53 13.63 -21.98
CA GLN A 180 -1.21 13.88 -22.56
C GLN A 180 -1.28 14.42 -23.99
N ALA A 181 -2.27 13.99 -24.78
CA ALA A 181 -2.47 14.47 -26.14
C ALA A 181 -3.01 15.91 -26.22
N GLU A 182 -3.75 16.36 -25.19
CA GLU A 182 -4.32 17.71 -25.14
C GLU A 182 -3.30 18.79 -24.75
N VAL A 183 -2.24 18.41 -24.04
CA VAL A 183 -1.24 19.39 -23.55
C VAL A 183 -0.25 19.75 -24.64
N ARG A 184 -0.29 21.02 -25.08
CA ARG A 184 0.68 21.60 -26.02
C ARG A 184 1.74 22.38 -25.24
N PRO A 185 3.03 22.23 -25.52
CA PRO A 185 4.08 23.01 -24.85
C PRO A 185 4.06 24.47 -25.37
N GLY A 186 3.96 25.47 -24.49
CA GLY A 186 4.13 26.85 -24.96
C GLY A 186 3.85 28.05 -24.05
N ALA A 187 3.28 27.95 -22.85
CA ALA A 187 3.04 29.13 -22.00
C ALA A 187 3.47 28.94 -20.53
N ASP A 188 3.79 30.03 -19.81
CA ASP A 188 4.28 29.98 -18.42
C ASP A 188 3.29 29.35 -17.42
N ASP A 189 1.98 29.55 -17.61
CA ASP A 189 0.91 28.88 -16.86
C ASP A 189 0.86 27.36 -17.14
N GLU A 190 1.35 26.93 -18.30
CA GLU A 190 1.46 25.53 -18.69
C GLU A 190 2.52 24.73 -17.91
N ALA A 191 3.53 25.36 -17.36
CA ALA A 191 4.58 24.65 -16.62
C ALA A 191 4.02 23.94 -15.36
N THR A 192 3.10 24.59 -14.65
CA THR A 192 2.45 24.01 -13.47
C THR A 192 1.49 22.89 -13.85
N ILE A 193 0.70 23.10 -14.92
CA ILE A 193 -0.21 22.08 -15.46
C ILE A 193 0.59 20.90 -16.01
N SER A 194 1.64 21.15 -16.78
CA SER A 194 2.52 20.11 -17.33
C SER A 194 3.19 19.29 -16.23
N GLY A 195 3.65 19.93 -15.14
CA GLY A 195 4.20 19.25 -13.98
C GLY A 195 3.16 18.36 -13.28
N TYR A 196 1.95 18.85 -13.10
CA TYR A 196 0.84 18.08 -12.52
C TYR A 196 0.44 16.90 -13.40
N LEU A 197 0.38 17.09 -14.71
CA LEU A 197 0.12 16.04 -15.70
C LEU A 197 1.20 14.96 -15.67
N TRP A 198 2.46 15.37 -15.67
CA TRP A 198 3.58 14.41 -15.55
C TRP A 198 3.47 13.56 -14.30
N LEU A 199 3.13 14.17 -13.16
CA LEU A 199 2.91 13.44 -11.91
C LEU A 199 1.73 12.45 -12.02
N ASN A 200 0.64 12.81 -12.71
CA ASN A 200 -0.48 11.90 -12.95
C ASN A 200 -0.08 10.71 -13.84
N LEU A 201 0.72 10.95 -14.90
CA LEU A 201 1.27 9.88 -15.73
C LEU A 201 2.18 8.95 -14.93
N GLN A 202 3.07 9.53 -14.13
CA GLN A 202 3.96 8.78 -13.25
C GLN A 202 3.17 7.93 -12.23
N LEU A 203 2.10 8.50 -11.66
CA LEU A 203 1.20 7.79 -10.76
C LEU A 203 0.49 6.62 -11.47
N THR A 204 0.03 6.84 -12.70
CA THR A 204 -0.60 5.79 -13.53
C THR A 204 0.34 4.61 -13.76
N GLU A 205 1.59 4.88 -14.12
CA GLU A 205 2.61 3.84 -14.30
C GLU A 205 2.91 3.07 -13.01
N GLN A 206 3.05 3.78 -11.89
CA GLN A 206 3.30 3.17 -10.59
C GLN A 206 2.12 2.29 -10.15
N ILE A 207 0.88 2.73 -10.35
CA ILE A 207 -0.33 1.97 -10.04
C ILE A 207 -0.40 0.71 -10.93
N ALA A 208 -0.15 0.83 -12.22
CA ALA A 208 -0.12 -0.31 -13.13
C ALA A 208 0.99 -1.31 -12.75
N HIS A 209 2.14 -0.81 -12.32
CA HIS A 209 3.23 -1.66 -11.82
C HIS A 209 2.85 -2.36 -10.51
N LEU A 210 2.25 -1.63 -9.57
CA LEU A 210 1.76 -2.17 -8.30
C LEU A 210 0.74 -3.29 -8.53
N HIS A 211 -0.21 -3.10 -9.45
CA HIS A 211 -1.19 -4.13 -9.81
C HIS A 211 -0.51 -5.41 -10.29
N ARG A 212 0.48 -5.31 -11.20
CA ARG A 212 1.22 -6.48 -11.70
C ARG A 212 1.94 -7.22 -10.57
N LEU A 213 2.62 -6.48 -9.68
CA LEU A 213 3.31 -7.06 -8.54
C LEU A 213 2.34 -7.75 -7.56
N LEU A 214 1.23 -7.10 -7.24
CA LEU A 214 0.19 -7.69 -6.39
C LEU A 214 -0.42 -8.95 -7.03
N GLY A 215 -0.64 -8.94 -8.33
CA GLY A 215 -1.09 -10.12 -9.07
C GLY A 215 -0.13 -11.31 -8.92
N LEU A 216 1.18 -11.07 -8.99
CA LEU A 216 2.21 -12.10 -8.79
C LEU A 216 2.26 -12.62 -7.34
N VAL A 217 2.02 -11.74 -6.35
CA VAL A 217 1.98 -12.15 -4.94
C VAL A 217 0.74 -12.96 -4.61
N MET A 218 -0.40 -12.59 -5.20
CA MET A 218 -1.69 -13.22 -4.88
C MET A 218 -1.95 -14.49 -5.70
N ASN A 219 -1.49 -14.52 -6.95
CA ASN A 219 -1.62 -15.64 -7.85
C ASN A 219 -0.23 -16.04 -8.37
N PRO A 220 0.62 -16.64 -7.52
CA PRO A 220 1.95 -17.04 -7.96
C PRO A 220 1.82 -18.03 -9.12
N PRO A 221 2.61 -17.86 -10.20
CA PRO A 221 2.66 -18.83 -11.26
C PRO A 221 3.04 -20.18 -10.62
N ARG A 222 2.16 -21.17 -10.78
CA ARG A 222 2.46 -22.54 -10.29
C ARG A 222 3.79 -22.92 -10.91
N SER A 223 4.80 -23.17 -10.07
CA SER A 223 6.07 -23.71 -10.54
C SER A 223 5.70 -25.00 -11.28
N GLN A 224 5.80 -24.98 -12.62
CA GLN A 224 5.73 -26.22 -13.38
C GLN A 224 6.85 -27.08 -12.82
N GLY A 225 6.45 -28.06 -12.02
CA GLY A 225 7.36 -29.00 -11.41
C GLY A 225 8.26 -29.53 -12.51
N ASN A 226 9.55 -29.36 -12.33
CA ASN A 226 10.58 -30.01 -13.12
C ASN A 226 10.37 -31.52 -13.02
N LYS A 227 9.47 -32.06 -13.87
CA LYS A 227 9.41 -33.47 -14.21
C LYS A 227 10.41 -33.70 -15.34
N SER A 228 11.65 -33.70 -14.98
CA SER A 228 12.68 -34.38 -15.76
C SER A 228 13.36 -35.39 -14.83
N SER A 229 12.78 -36.56 -14.87
CA SER A 229 13.28 -37.94 -14.58
C SER A 229 14.64 -38.14 -14.00
#